data_d83f4aa51ddf7b543703ac7ccefb4893
#
_entry.id   d83f4aa51ddf7b543703ac7ccefb4893
#
_cell.length_a   1.000
_cell.length_b   1.000
_cell.length_c   1.000
_cell.angle_alpha   90.00
_cell.angle_beta   90.00
_cell.angle_gamma   90.00
#
_symmetry.space_group_name_H-M   'P 1'
#
loop_
_entity.id
_entity.type
_entity.pdbx_description
1 polymer ?
#
loop_
_entity_poly.entity_id
_entity_poly.type
_entity_poly.pdbx_seq_one_letter_code
_entity_poly.pdbx_strand_id
1 'polypeptide(L)'
;MFDHMAWGIDVVSRVNSPRVKILYDIYHAQIMDGDIVRTIRDHIQWIGHFHTGGNPGRHDIDESQELNYRFIAKAIVDLGFNGYLAHEYTPMEGADPLAVLNKALETCDV
;
A
#
# COMPACT_ATOMS: atom_id res chain seq x y z
N MET A 1 -19.15 2.33 -3.95
CA MET A 1 -18.12 2.22 -2.90
C MET A 1 -16.77 1.99 -3.57
N PHE A 2 -15.70 2.60 -3.06
CA PHE A 2 -14.34 2.39 -3.61
C PHE A 2 -13.76 1.09 -3.05
N ASP A 3 -13.84 0.03 -3.82
CA ASP A 3 -13.34 -1.31 -3.48
C ASP A 3 -12.49 -1.91 -4.60
N HIS A 4 -12.59 -1.40 -5.83
CA HIS A 4 -11.76 -1.79 -6.97
C HIS A 4 -11.03 -0.59 -7.56
N MET A 5 -9.75 -0.76 -7.90
CA MET A 5 -8.89 0.32 -8.41
C MET A 5 -9.47 0.97 -9.69
N ALA A 6 -10.08 0.20 -10.56
CA ALA A 6 -10.70 0.71 -11.80
C ALA A 6 -11.76 1.79 -11.53
N TRP A 7 -12.58 1.61 -10.50
CA TRP A 7 -13.57 2.61 -10.10
C TRP A 7 -12.91 3.89 -9.58
N GLY A 8 -11.88 3.75 -8.73
CA GLY A 8 -11.13 4.89 -8.21
C GLY A 8 -10.49 5.72 -9.32
N ILE A 9 -9.89 5.05 -10.31
CA ILE A 9 -9.29 5.72 -11.48
C ILE A 9 -10.35 6.46 -12.30
N ASP A 10 -11.52 5.86 -12.55
CA ASP A 10 -12.61 6.52 -13.27
C ASP A 10 -13.02 7.82 -12.56
N VAL A 11 -13.16 7.79 -11.24
CA VAL A 11 -13.53 8.98 -10.44
C VAL A 11 -12.46 10.05 -10.52
N VAL A 12 -11.20 9.74 -10.17
CA VAL A 12 -10.15 10.76 -10.11
C VAL A 12 -9.77 11.33 -11.49
N SER A 13 -9.87 10.51 -12.53
CA SER A 13 -9.63 10.97 -13.89
C SER A 13 -10.71 11.94 -14.38
N ARG A 14 -11.96 11.73 -14.00
CA ARG A 14 -13.06 12.66 -14.29
C ARG A 14 -12.94 13.97 -13.51
N VAL A 15 -12.54 13.88 -12.24
CA VAL A 15 -12.27 15.08 -11.43
C VAL A 15 -11.10 15.89 -12.02
N ASN A 16 -10.10 15.20 -12.54
CA ASN A 16 -8.93 15.77 -13.22
C ASN A 16 -8.27 16.92 -12.44
N SER A 17 -8.08 16.74 -11.16
CA SER A 17 -7.42 17.72 -10.28
C SER A 17 -6.17 17.13 -9.65
N PRO A 18 -5.03 17.84 -9.63
CA PRO A 18 -3.82 17.36 -8.96
C PRO A 18 -3.98 17.25 -7.45
N ARG A 19 -5.04 17.85 -6.88
CA ARG A 19 -5.34 17.78 -5.45
C ARG A 19 -6.19 16.58 -5.06
N VAL A 20 -6.75 15.85 -6.05
CA VAL A 20 -7.60 14.68 -5.81
C VAL A 20 -6.89 13.46 -6.34
N LYS A 21 -6.40 12.65 -5.44
CA LYS A 21 -5.64 11.43 -5.72
C LYS A 21 -6.22 10.25 -4.92
N ILE A 22 -5.84 9.05 -5.32
CA ILE A 22 -6.20 7.82 -4.63
C ILE A 22 -5.26 7.60 -3.45
N LEU A 23 -5.80 7.26 -2.29
CA LEU A 23 -5.08 6.51 -1.27
C LEU A 23 -5.13 5.04 -1.68
N TYR A 24 -3.98 4.46 -2.02
CA TYR A 24 -3.86 3.06 -2.39
C TYR A 24 -3.47 2.23 -1.18
N ASP A 25 -4.46 1.59 -0.58
CA ASP A 25 -4.25 0.65 0.53
C ASP A 25 -3.90 -0.72 -0.04
N ILE A 26 -2.65 -1.12 0.13
CA ILE A 26 -2.10 -2.35 -0.44
C ILE A 26 -2.78 -3.59 0.17
N TYR A 27 -3.14 -3.53 1.46
CA TYR A 27 -3.87 -4.62 2.11
C TYR A 27 -5.22 -4.87 1.44
N HIS A 28 -6.03 -3.83 1.28
CA HIS A 28 -7.34 -3.94 0.63
C HIS A 28 -7.21 -4.29 -0.86
N ALA A 29 -6.25 -3.71 -1.56
CA ALA A 29 -6.01 -4.00 -2.97
C ALA A 29 -5.65 -5.47 -3.20
N GLN A 30 -4.87 -6.09 -2.30
CA GLN A 30 -4.55 -7.52 -2.39
C GLN A 30 -5.81 -8.39 -2.31
N ILE A 31 -6.74 -8.05 -1.43
CA ILE A 31 -7.99 -8.80 -1.26
C ILE A 31 -8.91 -8.63 -2.47
N MET A 32 -9.01 -7.40 -3.00
CA MET A 32 -10.02 -7.07 -4.00
C MET A 32 -9.56 -7.32 -5.44
N ASP A 33 -8.33 -6.94 -5.78
CA ASP A 33 -7.85 -6.96 -7.16
C ASP A 33 -6.59 -7.81 -7.35
N GLY A 34 -5.70 -7.86 -6.37
CA GLY A 34 -4.37 -8.47 -6.52
C GLY A 34 -3.47 -7.68 -7.49
N ASP A 35 -2.46 -8.34 -8.03
CA ASP A 35 -1.55 -7.80 -9.05
C ASP A 35 -1.01 -6.39 -8.72
N ILE A 36 -0.57 -6.26 -7.49
CA ILE A 36 -0.27 -4.97 -6.83
C ILE A 36 0.74 -4.13 -7.61
N VAL A 37 1.91 -4.69 -7.94
CA VAL A 37 3.01 -3.92 -8.53
C VAL A 37 2.67 -3.44 -9.95
N ARG A 38 1.99 -4.28 -10.77
CA ARG A 38 1.54 -3.86 -12.09
C ARG A 38 0.52 -2.74 -11.99
N THR A 39 -0.47 -2.87 -11.11
CA THR A 39 -1.50 -1.84 -10.87
C THR A 39 -0.87 -0.51 -10.45
N ILE A 40 0.13 -0.54 -9.55
CA ILE A 40 0.86 0.67 -9.14
C ILE A 40 1.60 1.29 -10.33
N ARG A 41 2.32 0.50 -11.12
CA ARG A 41 3.07 0.99 -12.29
C ARG A 41 2.16 1.65 -13.33
N ASP A 42 1.03 1.04 -13.61
CA ASP A 42 0.10 1.53 -14.63
C ASP A 42 -0.63 2.81 -14.19
N HIS A 43 -0.75 3.04 -12.88
CA HIS A 43 -1.62 4.07 -12.34
C HIS A 43 -0.99 5.01 -11.31
N ILE A 44 0.35 5.04 -11.21
CA ILE A 44 1.09 5.84 -10.22
C ILE A 44 0.71 7.33 -10.27
N GLN A 45 0.39 7.87 -11.43
CA GLN A 45 -0.01 9.28 -11.60
C GLN A 45 -1.31 9.62 -10.85
N TRP A 46 -2.14 8.64 -10.55
CA TRP A 46 -3.40 8.81 -9.83
C TRP A 46 -3.29 8.55 -8.33
N ILE A 47 -2.16 8.01 -7.87
CA ILE A 47 -1.94 7.65 -6.47
C ILE A 47 -1.21 8.79 -5.76
N GLY A 48 -1.75 9.21 -4.60
CA GLY A 48 -1.16 10.26 -3.78
C GLY A 48 -0.64 9.79 -2.42
N HIS A 49 -1.01 8.58 -2.01
CA HIS A 49 -0.65 8.02 -0.72
C HIS A 49 -0.77 6.50 -0.73
N PHE A 50 0.08 5.82 0.04
CA PHE A 50 0.03 4.38 0.21
C PHE A 50 -0.21 4.00 1.66
N HIS A 51 -1.02 2.95 1.87
CA HIS A 51 -1.10 2.24 3.14
C HIS A 51 -0.63 0.79 3.00
N THR A 52 -0.04 0.29 4.08
CA THR A 52 0.40 -1.11 4.19
C THR A 52 -0.36 -1.83 5.30
N GLY A 53 -0.42 -3.14 5.22
CA GLY A 53 -0.94 -4.03 6.25
C GLY A 53 -0.69 -5.47 5.83
N GLY A 54 -0.38 -6.36 6.78
CA GLY A 54 -0.10 -7.76 6.47
C GLY A 54 -1.37 -8.53 6.09
N ASN A 55 -1.33 -9.30 5.02
CA ASN A 55 -2.39 -10.23 4.63
C ASN A 55 -2.00 -11.66 5.04
N PRO A 56 -2.91 -12.44 5.65
CA PRO A 56 -4.27 -12.08 6.05
C PRO A 56 -4.33 -11.28 7.36
N GLY A 57 -5.47 -10.66 7.62
CA GLY A 57 -5.85 -10.15 8.93
C GLY A 57 -5.45 -8.72 9.24
N ARG A 58 -4.73 -8.02 8.35
CA ARG A 58 -4.25 -6.64 8.53
C ARG A 58 -3.34 -6.49 9.76
N HIS A 59 -2.39 -7.40 9.85
CA HIS A 59 -1.42 -7.47 10.95
C HIS A 59 -0.01 -7.06 10.53
N ASP A 60 0.98 -7.56 11.22
CA ASP A 60 2.39 -7.22 11.09
C ASP A 60 2.91 -7.40 9.65
N ILE A 61 3.90 -6.59 9.28
CA ILE A 61 4.56 -6.65 7.97
C ILE A 61 5.89 -7.38 8.13
N ASP A 62 5.82 -8.66 8.33
CA ASP A 62 6.95 -9.57 8.48
C ASP A 62 6.81 -10.81 7.59
N GLU A 63 7.54 -11.84 7.88
CA GLU A 63 7.54 -13.09 7.11
C GLU A 63 6.28 -13.97 7.34
N SER A 64 5.39 -13.60 8.25
CA SER A 64 4.14 -14.33 8.55
C SER A 64 2.98 -13.98 7.62
N GLN A 65 3.18 -13.02 6.71
CA GLN A 65 2.15 -12.54 5.80
C GLN A 65 2.54 -12.74 4.32
N GLU A 66 1.59 -12.64 3.40
CA GLU A 66 1.75 -13.08 2.00
C GLU A 66 2.34 -12.05 1.02
N LEU A 67 2.40 -10.74 1.38
CA LEU A 67 2.86 -9.67 0.50
C LEU A 67 4.37 -9.46 0.59
N ASN A 68 5.04 -9.35 -0.55
CA ASN A 68 6.46 -8.98 -0.57
C ASN A 68 6.61 -7.45 -0.51
N TYR A 69 6.50 -6.89 0.70
CA TYR A 69 6.55 -5.44 0.89
C TYR A 69 7.86 -4.79 0.48
N ARG A 70 9.00 -5.49 0.63
CA ARG A 70 10.29 -4.96 0.16
C ARG A 70 10.30 -4.76 -1.36
N PHE A 71 9.77 -5.73 -2.10
CA PHE A 71 9.64 -5.62 -3.56
C PHE A 71 8.64 -4.53 -3.98
N ILE A 72 7.52 -4.42 -3.28
CA ILE A 72 6.49 -3.40 -3.53
C ILE A 72 7.04 -2.00 -3.26
N ALA A 73 7.68 -1.78 -2.11
CA ALA A 73 8.29 -0.50 -1.74
C ALA A 73 9.36 -0.08 -2.75
N LYS A 74 10.22 -1.01 -3.16
CA LYS A 74 11.21 -0.74 -4.20
C LYS A 74 10.57 -0.33 -5.52
N ALA A 75 9.51 -0.98 -5.94
CA ALA A 75 8.79 -0.60 -7.16
C ALA A 75 8.21 0.81 -7.08
N ILE A 76 7.67 1.21 -5.92
CA ILE A 76 7.16 2.56 -5.67
C ILE A 76 8.29 3.60 -5.78
N VAL A 77 9.42 3.34 -5.16
CA VAL A 77 10.61 4.23 -5.21
C VAL A 77 11.14 4.35 -6.64
N ASP A 78 11.29 3.24 -7.36
CA ASP A 78 11.80 3.22 -8.74
C ASP A 78 10.90 4.01 -9.72
N LEU A 79 9.63 4.19 -9.39
CA LEU A 79 8.69 5.03 -10.16
C LEU A 79 8.81 6.54 -9.85
N GLY A 80 9.69 6.92 -8.94
CA GLY A 80 9.89 8.33 -8.55
C GLY A 80 8.78 8.90 -7.67
N PHE A 81 8.01 8.05 -6.99
CA PHE A 81 6.99 8.51 -6.05
C PHE A 81 7.65 9.25 -4.88
N ASN A 82 7.16 10.45 -4.57
CA ASN A 82 7.72 11.34 -3.55
C ASN A 82 6.73 11.66 -2.41
N GLY A 83 5.65 10.90 -2.29
CA GLY A 83 4.68 10.99 -1.20
C GLY A 83 5.05 10.09 -0.02
N TYR A 84 4.05 9.69 0.72
CA TYR A 84 4.21 8.87 1.92
C TYR A 84 3.64 7.47 1.74
N LEU A 85 4.31 6.51 2.35
CA LEU A 85 3.83 5.16 2.59
C LEU A 85 3.66 5.01 4.09
N ALA A 86 2.41 4.92 4.56
CA ALA A 86 2.10 4.81 5.98
C ALA A 86 1.71 3.38 6.35
N HIS A 87 2.08 2.99 7.56
CA HIS A 87 1.74 1.67 8.11
C HIS A 87 0.39 1.73 8.83
N GLU A 88 -0.58 0.94 8.34
CA GLU A 88 -1.92 0.86 8.91
C GLU A 88 -2.31 -0.60 9.17
N TYR A 89 -1.87 -1.11 10.30
CA TYR A 89 -2.12 -2.49 10.73
C TYR A 89 -2.35 -2.57 12.24
N THR A 90 -2.88 -3.70 12.69
CA THR A 90 -3.01 -4.02 14.11
C THR A 90 -1.94 -5.05 14.48
N PRO A 91 -1.02 -4.74 15.39
CA PRO A 91 -0.03 -5.73 15.84
C PRO A 91 -0.68 -7.04 16.30
N MET A 92 -0.01 -8.15 16.01
CA MET A 92 -0.45 -9.47 16.50
C MET A 92 -0.55 -9.48 18.02
N GLU A 93 -1.46 -10.28 18.54
CA GLU A 93 -1.61 -10.45 19.99
C GLU A 93 -0.30 -10.90 20.64
N GLY A 94 0.12 -10.18 21.69
CA GLY A 94 1.37 -10.46 22.40
C GLY A 94 2.64 -9.88 21.76
N ALA A 95 2.55 -9.25 20.58
CA ALA A 95 3.69 -8.58 19.97
C ALA A 95 4.00 -7.24 20.65
N ASP A 96 5.29 -6.87 20.69
CA ASP A 96 5.70 -5.53 21.09
C ASP A 96 5.43 -4.53 19.93
N PRO A 97 4.51 -3.56 20.10
CA PRO A 97 4.13 -2.66 19.02
C PRO A 97 5.30 -1.85 18.45
N LEU A 98 6.28 -1.49 19.27
CA LEU A 98 7.46 -0.74 18.80
C LEU A 98 8.40 -1.60 17.97
N ALA A 99 8.62 -2.84 18.38
CA ALA A 99 9.43 -3.79 17.62
C ALA A 99 8.78 -4.10 16.25
N VAL A 100 7.46 -4.28 16.22
CA VAL A 100 6.69 -4.50 15.00
C VAL A 100 6.77 -3.30 14.06
N LEU A 101 6.64 -2.08 14.59
CA LEU A 101 6.77 -0.85 13.79
C LEU A 101 8.18 -0.71 13.21
N ASN A 102 9.22 -0.94 14.00
CA ASN A 102 10.60 -0.89 13.53
C ASN A 102 10.83 -1.91 12.40
N LYS A 103 10.32 -3.13 12.54
CA LYS A 103 10.41 -4.14 11.48
C LYS A 103 9.71 -3.70 10.19
N ALA A 104 8.54 -3.07 10.30
CA ALA A 104 7.82 -2.54 9.14
C ALA A 104 8.61 -1.43 8.43
N LEU A 105 9.21 -0.51 9.20
CA LEU A 105 10.07 0.55 8.67
C LEU A 105 11.28 -0.04 7.93
N GLU A 106 12.01 -0.98 8.57
CA GLU A 106 13.17 -1.65 7.96
C GLU A 106 12.80 -2.41 6.67
N THR A 107 11.62 -3.04 6.64
CA THR A 107 11.15 -3.79 5.48
C THR A 107 10.90 -2.87 4.27
N CYS A 108 10.37 -1.68 4.51
CA CYS A 108 10.03 -0.71 3.47
C CYS A 108 11.12 0.32 3.18
N ASP A 109 12.20 0.37 3.96
CA ASP A 109 13.38 1.19 3.72
C ASP A 109 14.28 0.54 2.65
N VAL A 110 14.15 0.99 1.41
CA VAL A 110 14.75 0.37 0.22
C VAL A 110 15.52 1.38 -0.63
#